data_8bfe49eebd3f1e76e43bdbad292e6c37
#
_entry.id   8bfe49eebd3f1e76e43bdbad292e6c37
#
_cell.length_a   1.000
_cell.length_b   1.000
_cell.length_c   1.000
_cell.angle_alpha   90.00
_cell.angle_beta   90.00
_cell.angle_gamma   90.00
#
_symmetry.space_group_name_H-M   'P 1'
#
loop_
_entity.id
_entity.type
_entity.pdbx_description
1 polymer ?
#
loop_
_entity_poly.entity_id
_entity_poly.type
_entity_poly.pdbx_seq_one_letter_code
_entity_poly.pdbx_strand_id
1 'polypeptide(L)'
;MKALVPVGTFAVCTNGMKMGKMIVTSQTTVKTSKGKLIATLKDKPTNFSCVWAGIIAAAVAAIVLALATTLGPLAVVIIATIVGMLGSFTLGSMLCYFCLKETPWLSGSEHPNVLISGNKALVHTAQITCTPLGFLPSGNIQLFFDKSVASRNATVFFFKNSLDILDGAALGAGLAGLGQIAAKVFTGFGGGLMGTTAAGIVTAGLIGSGYAIGK
;
A
#
# COMPACT_ATOMS: atom_id res chain seq x y z
N MET A 1 -7.10 26.23 18.69
CA MET A 1 -8.41 25.89 18.09
C MET A 1 -8.24 24.72 17.12
N LYS A 2 -9.14 23.72 17.13
CA LYS A 2 -9.11 22.62 16.16
C LYS A 2 -9.84 23.05 14.89
N ALA A 3 -9.14 23.11 13.75
CA ALA A 3 -9.74 23.49 12.47
C ALA A 3 -10.64 22.35 11.95
N LEU A 4 -11.83 22.69 11.44
CA LEU A 4 -12.76 21.74 10.82
C LEU A 4 -12.30 21.36 9.40
N VAL A 5 -12.59 20.14 8.98
CA VAL A 5 -12.16 19.59 7.70
C VAL A 5 -13.20 19.89 6.61
N PRO A 6 -12.85 20.71 5.58
CA PRO A 6 -13.74 20.93 4.44
C PRO A 6 -13.62 19.83 3.39
N VAL A 7 -14.63 19.71 2.53
CA VAL A 7 -14.58 18.88 1.32
C VAL A 7 -13.38 19.26 0.46
N GLY A 8 -12.73 18.25 -0.14
CA GLY A 8 -11.54 18.42 -0.97
C GLY A 8 -10.24 18.55 -0.19
N THR A 9 -10.24 18.46 1.16
CA THR A 9 -9.03 18.30 1.96
C THR A 9 -8.25 17.08 1.47
N PHE A 10 -6.94 17.25 1.31
CA PHE A 10 -6.07 16.17 0.83
C PHE A 10 -5.82 15.17 1.94
N ALA A 11 -5.73 13.91 1.56
CA ALA A 11 -5.45 12.83 2.47
C ALA A 11 -4.32 11.96 1.93
N VAL A 12 -3.38 11.57 2.79
CA VAL A 12 -2.22 10.76 2.43
C VAL A 12 -2.17 9.55 3.36
N CYS A 13 -2.03 8.37 2.76
CA CYS A 13 -1.86 7.11 3.48
C CYS A 13 -0.39 6.69 3.45
N THR A 14 0.16 6.22 4.56
CA THR A 14 1.55 5.73 4.64
C THR A 14 1.81 4.52 3.73
N ASN A 15 0.79 3.68 3.52
CA ASN A 15 0.83 2.54 2.60
C ASN A 15 0.14 2.85 1.26
N GLY A 16 -0.04 4.14 0.94
CA GLY A 16 -0.70 4.60 -0.27
C GLY A 16 0.27 4.88 -1.41
N MET A 17 -0.19 4.60 -2.64
CA MET A 17 0.55 4.90 -3.87
C MET A 17 0.09 6.21 -4.53
N LYS A 18 -0.98 6.81 -4.02
CA LYS A 18 -1.47 8.13 -4.49
C LYS A 18 -2.23 8.86 -3.39
N MET A 19 -2.27 10.19 -3.55
CA MET A 19 -3.00 11.09 -2.68
C MET A 19 -4.52 10.99 -2.91
N GLY A 20 -5.28 10.88 -1.82
CA GLY A 20 -6.74 10.93 -1.82
C GLY A 20 -7.30 12.31 -1.50
N LYS A 21 -8.62 12.40 -1.53
CA LYS A 21 -9.37 13.63 -1.17
C LYS A 21 -10.56 13.29 -0.29
N MET A 22 -10.86 14.19 0.65
CA MET A 22 -12.06 14.12 1.47
C MET A 22 -13.30 14.41 0.62
N ILE A 23 -14.27 13.49 0.67
CA ILE A 23 -15.61 13.67 0.12
C ILE A 23 -16.60 13.82 1.28
N VAL A 24 -17.55 14.75 1.15
CA VAL A 24 -18.61 14.97 2.13
C VAL A 24 -19.93 14.55 1.52
N THR A 25 -20.53 13.53 2.12
CA THR A 25 -21.83 12.97 1.72
C THR A 25 -22.82 12.95 2.88
N SER A 26 -22.35 13.16 4.09
CA SER A 26 -23.16 13.07 5.32
C SER A 26 -24.06 14.26 5.54
N GLN A 27 -23.83 15.39 4.84
CA GLN A 27 -24.60 16.63 4.99
C GLN A 27 -24.45 17.53 3.75
N THR A 28 -25.38 18.49 3.57
CA THR A 28 -25.42 19.41 2.42
C THR A 28 -25.54 20.89 2.81
N THR A 29 -25.70 21.17 4.10
CA THR A 29 -26.12 22.48 4.61
C THR A 29 -24.97 23.31 5.18
N VAL A 30 -24.11 22.71 5.99
CA VAL A 30 -23.07 23.44 6.72
C VAL A 30 -21.83 23.61 5.86
N LYS A 31 -21.50 24.86 5.55
CA LYS A 31 -20.38 25.23 4.68
C LYS A 31 -19.41 26.17 5.39
N THR A 32 -18.17 26.16 4.95
CA THR A 32 -17.17 27.18 5.30
C THR A 32 -17.53 28.53 4.67
N SER A 33 -16.86 29.60 5.06
CA SER A 33 -16.95 30.92 4.40
C SER A 33 -16.65 30.89 2.90
N LYS A 34 -15.91 29.88 2.43
CA LYS A 34 -15.60 29.64 1.00
C LYS A 34 -16.61 28.72 0.31
N GLY A 35 -17.76 28.44 0.91
CA GLY A 35 -18.83 27.60 0.34
C GLY A 35 -18.56 26.10 0.34
N LYS A 36 -17.46 25.62 0.95
CA LYS A 36 -17.12 24.19 1.00
C LYS A 36 -17.83 23.49 2.15
N LEU A 37 -18.44 22.33 1.91
CA LEU A 37 -19.09 21.51 2.93
C LEU A 37 -18.06 21.05 3.99
N ILE A 38 -18.50 20.99 5.25
CA ILE A 38 -17.68 20.53 6.38
C ILE A 38 -17.92 19.04 6.59
N ALA A 39 -16.84 18.27 6.73
CA ALA A 39 -16.89 16.84 6.94
C ALA A 39 -17.28 16.46 8.37
N THR A 40 -17.97 15.36 8.51
CA THR A 40 -18.32 14.71 9.78
C THR A 40 -17.59 13.38 9.93
N LEU A 41 -17.71 12.70 11.06
CA LEU A 41 -17.13 11.36 11.27
C LEU A 41 -17.68 10.29 10.31
N LYS A 42 -18.83 10.53 9.65
CA LYS A 42 -19.37 9.62 8.64
C LYS A 42 -18.66 9.72 7.29
N ASP A 43 -18.04 10.86 7.02
CA ASP A 43 -17.36 11.09 5.75
C ASP A 43 -15.98 10.44 5.74
N LYS A 44 -15.60 9.94 4.59
CA LYS A 44 -14.32 9.25 4.39
C LYS A 44 -13.58 9.83 3.20
N PRO A 45 -12.25 9.86 3.27
CA PRO A 45 -11.45 10.20 2.10
C PRO A 45 -11.50 9.06 1.08
N THR A 46 -11.44 9.42 -0.20
CA THR A 46 -11.49 8.48 -1.33
C THR A 46 -10.29 8.65 -2.24
N ASN A 47 -10.21 7.81 -3.26
CA ASN A 47 -9.16 7.87 -4.29
C ASN A 47 -7.77 7.45 -3.83
N PHE A 48 -7.67 6.61 -2.82
CA PHE A 48 -6.42 5.95 -2.46
C PHE A 48 -6.13 4.74 -3.33
N SER A 49 -4.88 4.31 -3.31
CA SER A 49 -4.46 3.00 -3.80
C SER A 49 -3.50 2.38 -2.79
N CYS A 50 -3.68 1.09 -2.50
CA CYS A 50 -2.95 0.39 -1.46
C CYS A 50 -1.75 -0.36 -2.06
N VAL A 51 -0.56 -0.20 -1.48
CA VAL A 51 0.67 -0.87 -1.92
C VAL A 51 0.58 -2.40 -1.80
N TRP A 52 -0.16 -2.91 -0.81
CA TRP A 52 -0.25 -4.35 -0.56
C TRP A 52 -0.79 -5.14 -1.74
N ALA A 53 -1.78 -4.60 -2.46
CA ALA A 53 -2.24 -5.23 -3.70
C ALA A 53 -1.13 -5.30 -4.75
N GLY A 54 -0.26 -4.31 -4.80
CA GLY A 54 0.90 -4.30 -5.70
C GLY A 54 1.98 -5.29 -5.30
N ILE A 55 2.29 -5.39 -4.02
CA ILE A 55 3.28 -6.35 -3.51
C ILE A 55 2.83 -7.78 -3.84
N ILE A 56 1.57 -8.11 -3.57
CA ILE A 56 1.00 -9.43 -3.89
C ILE A 56 1.01 -9.66 -5.40
N ALA A 57 0.57 -8.69 -6.19
CA ALA A 57 0.55 -8.80 -7.66
C ALA A 57 1.96 -8.98 -8.24
N ALA A 58 2.96 -8.25 -7.71
CA ALA A 58 4.36 -8.38 -8.12
C ALA A 58 4.94 -9.76 -7.78
N ALA A 59 4.70 -10.25 -6.57
CA ALA A 59 5.16 -11.57 -6.15
C ALA A 59 4.58 -12.69 -7.01
N VAL A 60 3.26 -12.65 -7.26
CA VAL A 60 2.58 -13.63 -8.12
C VAL A 60 3.08 -13.56 -9.56
N ALA A 61 3.21 -12.34 -10.11
CA ALA A 61 3.73 -12.15 -11.47
C ALA A 61 5.18 -12.67 -11.60
N ALA A 62 6.02 -12.44 -10.59
CA ALA A 62 7.40 -12.93 -10.60
C ALA A 62 7.46 -14.46 -10.59
N ILE A 63 6.63 -15.13 -9.77
CA ILE A 63 6.53 -16.59 -9.74
C ILE A 63 6.12 -17.11 -11.10
N VAL A 64 5.03 -16.58 -11.67
CA VAL A 64 4.49 -17.03 -12.96
C VAL A 64 5.51 -16.83 -14.08
N LEU A 65 6.12 -15.65 -14.17
CA LEU A 65 7.13 -15.35 -15.18
C LEU A 65 8.37 -16.23 -15.06
N ALA A 66 8.87 -16.45 -13.85
CA ALA A 66 10.05 -17.29 -13.62
C ALA A 66 9.81 -18.77 -13.99
N LEU A 67 8.56 -19.26 -13.81
CA LEU A 67 8.20 -20.62 -14.17
C LEU A 67 7.86 -20.80 -15.66
N ALA A 68 7.28 -19.76 -16.29
CA ALA A 68 6.76 -19.84 -17.65
C ALA A 68 7.75 -19.40 -18.74
N THR A 69 8.85 -18.73 -18.37
CA THR A 69 9.76 -18.11 -19.34
C THR A 69 11.22 -18.49 -19.10
N THR A 70 12.03 -18.35 -20.16
CA THR A 70 13.49 -18.46 -20.10
C THR A 70 14.17 -17.12 -19.81
N LEU A 71 13.42 -16.11 -19.39
CA LEU A 71 13.93 -14.79 -19.06
C LEU A 71 14.90 -14.87 -17.88
N GLY A 72 15.96 -14.07 -17.96
CA GLY A 72 16.89 -13.95 -16.83
C GLY A 72 16.21 -13.31 -15.60
N PRO A 73 16.73 -13.58 -14.37
CA PRO A 73 16.08 -13.17 -13.13
C PRO A 73 15.86 -11.64 -13.03
N LEU A 74 16.75 -10.84 -13.57
CA LEU A 74 16.61 -9.38 -13.58
C LEU A 74 15.39 -8.92 -14.42
N ALA A 75 15.19 -9.51 -15.60
CA ALA A 75 14.05 -9.18 -16.46
C ALA A 75 12.72 -9.57 -15.78
N VAL A 76 12.68 -10.74 -15.13
CA VAL A 76 11.51 -11.19 -14.35
C VAL A 76 11.15 -10.18 -13.25
N VAL A 77 12.12 -9.73 -12.46
CA VAL A 77 11.91 -8.78 -11.37
C VAL A 77 11.41 -7.43 -11.90
N ILE A 78 11.99 -6.92 -13.00
CA ILE A 78 11.56 -5.64 -13.58
C ILE A 78 10.11 -5.72 -14.07
N ILE A 79 9.75 -6.74 -14.86
CA ILE A 79 8.39 -6.90 -15.39
C ILE A 79 7.40 -7.09 -14.24
N ALA A 80 7.71 -7.96 -13.27
CA ALA A 80 6.87 -8.19 -12.11
C ALA A 80 6.64 -6.92 -11.27
N THR A 81 7.66 -6.08 -11.14
CA THR A 81 7.53 -4.78 -10.43
C THR A 81 6.56 -3.85 -11.16
N ILE A 82 6.63 -3.77 -12.51
CA ILE A 82 5.70 -2.98 -13.31
C ILE A 82 4.27 -3.49 -13.13
N VAL A 83 4.05 -4.81 -13.19
CA VAL A 83 2.74 -5.43 -12.94
C VAL A 83 2.25 -5.11 -11.54
N GLY A 84 3.12 -5.16 -10.53
CA GLY A 84 2.81 -4.80 -9.16
C GLY A 84 2.39 -3.34 -9.00
N MET A 85 3.08 -2.41 -9.64
CA MET A 85 2.68 -1.00 -9.63
C MET A 85 1.30 -0.79 -10.25
N LEU A 86 1.02 -1.39 -11.40
CA LEU A 86 -0.31 -1.35 -12.03
C LEU A 86 -1.38 -1.98 -11.13
N GLY A 87 -1.08 -3.10 -10.49
CA GLY A 87 -1.94 -3.76 -9.51
C GLY A 87 -2.27 -2.86 -8.31
N SER A 88 -1.30 -2.07 -7.83
CA SER A 88 -1.54 -1.10 -6.76
C SER A 88 -2.56 -0.04 -7.15
N PHE A 89 -2.52 0.46 -8.38
CA PHE A 89 -3.45 1.51 -8.82
C PHE A 89 -4.87 0.99 -9.08
N THR A 90 -5.04 -0.24 -9.50
CA THR A 90 -6.33 -0.86 -9.83
C THR A 90 -6.91 -1.59 -8.62
N LEU A 91 -6.37 -2.75 -8.30
CA LEU A 91 -6.83 -3.59 -7.18
C LEU A 91 -6.62 -2.92 -5.83
N GLY A 92 -5.52 -2.16 -5.67
CA GLY A 92 -5.24 -1.41 -4.45
C GLY A 92 -6.26 -0.30 -4.17
N SER A 93 -6.85 0.31 -5.20
CA SER A 93 -7.92 1.30 -5.01
C SER A 93 -9.18 0.64 -4.47
N MET A 94 -9.51 -0.54 -4.95
CA MET A 94 -10.66 -1.32 -4.50
C MET A 94 -10.46 -1.80 -3.05
N LEU A 95 -9.29 -2.34 -2.74
CA LEU A 95 -8.93 -2.79 -1.40
C LEU A 95 -9.00 -1.65 -0.37
N CYS A 96 -8.45 -0.48 -0.70
CA CYS A 96 -8.54 0.71 0.16
C CYS A 96 -9.99 1.17 0.38
N TYR A 97 -10.82 1.13 -0.66
CA TYR A 97 -12.22 1.53 -0.54
C TYR A 97 -12.96 0.64 0.47
N PHE A 98 -12.83 -0.68 0.36
CA PHE A 98 -13.47 -1.61 1.31
C PHE A 98 -12.93 -1.44 2.73
N CYS A 99 -11.62 -1.33 2.87
CA CYS A 99 -11.00 -1.13 4.18
C CYS A 99 -11.52 0.16 4.85
N LEU A 100 -11.56 1.28 4.14
CA LEU A 100 -11.96 2.57 4.71
C LEU A 100 -13.44 2.66 5.04
N LYS A 101 -14.30 1.94 4.30
CA LYS A 101 -15.74 1.96 4.52
C LYS A 101 -16.10 1.51 5.95
N GLU A 102 -15.42 0.52 6.46
CA GLU A 102 -15.71 -0.12 7.76
C GLU A 102 -14.84 0.42 8.90
N THR A 103 -13.69 1.01 8.59
CA THR A 103 -12.76 1.48 9.62
C THR A 103 -13.23 2.80 10.25
N PRO A 104 -13.38 2.89 11.58
CA PRO A 104 -13.75 4.13 12.25
C PRO A 104 -12.58 5.13 12.26
N TRP A 105 -12.88 6.41 12.45
CA TRP A 105 -11.88 7.40 12.80
C TRP A 105 -11.32 7.12 14.19
N LEU A 106 -10.04 7.38 14.39
CA LEU A 106 -9.42 7.26 15.70
C LEU A 106 -10.04 8.25 16.70
N SER A 107 -10.00 7.88 17.98
CA SER A 107 -10.47 8.75 19.06
C SER A 107 -9.75 10.10 19.02
N GLY A 108 -10.48 11.19 19.25
CA GLY A 108 -9.96 12.55 19.16
C GLY A 108 -9.97 13.15 17.74
N SER A 109 -10.47 12.43 16.75
CA SER A 109 -10.67 12.91 15.37
C SER A 109 -11.86 13.86 15.25
N GLU A 110 -12.71 13.93 16.28
CA GLU A 110 -13.90 14.76 16.29
C GLU A 110 -13.72 16.07 17.07
N HIS A 111 -14.52 17.05 16.69
CA HIS A 111 -14.67 18.27 17.48
C HIS A 111 -15.62 18.00 18.65
N PRO A 112 -15.23 18.37 19.92
CA PRO A 112 -16.01 18.01 21.11
C PRO A 112 -17.44 18.58 21.09
N ASN A 113 -17.59 19.81 20.59
CA ASN A 113 -18.81 20.60 20.77
C ASN A 113 -19.54 20.94 19.44
N VAL A 114 -19.04 20.45 18.27
CA VAL A 114 -19.67 20.79 16.99
C VAL A 114 -20.35 19.55 16.42
N LEU A 115 -21.67 19.63 16.32
CA LEU A 115 -22.52 18.61 15.68
C LEU A 115 -23.09 19.18 14.36
N ILE A 116 -23.01 18.37 13.31
CA ILE A 116 -23.55 18.68 11.98
C ILE A 116 -24.44 17.51 11.58
N SER A 117 -25.73 17.78 11.36
CA SER A 117 -26.73 16.75 11.04
C SER A 117 -26.66 15.53 12.00
N GLY A 118 -26.53 15.81 13.31
CA GLY A 118 -26.45 14.77 14.35
C GLY A 118 -25.12 14.03 14.46
N ASN A 119 -24.13 14.37 13.66
CA ASN A 119 -22.80 13.75 13.68
C ASN A 119 -21.73 14.75 14.12
N LYS A 120 -20.73 14.30 14.87
CA LYS A 120 -19.60 15.17 15.26
C LYS A 120 -18.80 15.59 14.04
N ALA A 121 -18.42 16.88 14.01
CA ALA A 121 -17.60 17.44 12.95
C ALA A 121 -16.16 16.90 13.02
N LEU A 122 -15.56 16.64 11.87
CA LEU A 122 -14.20 16.14 11.74
C LEU A 122 -13.18 17.28 11.88
N VAL A 123 -12.08 17.02 12.59
CA VAL A 123 -10.99 17.99 12.79
C VAL A 123 -9.75 17.64 11.97
N HIS A 124 -8.88 18.64 11.74
CA HIS A 124 -7.70 18.49 10.89
C HIS A 124 -6.67 17.46 11.39
N THR A 125 -6.66 17.17 12.70
CA THR A 125 -5.80 16.15 13.32
C THR A 125 -6.38 14.74 13.22
N ALA A 126 -7.52 14.58 12.53
CA ALA A 126 -8.17 13.29 12.39
C ALA A 126 -7.31 12.28 11.63
N GLN A 127 -7.31 11.06 12.09
CA GLN A 127 -6.55 9.95 11.53
C GLN A 127 -7.42 8.70 11.42
N ILE A 128 -7.13 7.89 10.41
CA ILE A 128 -7.68 6.52 10.26
C ILE A 128 -6.52 5.56 10.15
N THR A 129 -6.61 4.45 10.87
CA THR A 129 -5.67 3.33 10.69
C THR A 129 -6.35 2.27 9.83
N CYS A 130 -5.87 2.10 8.60
CA CYS A 130 -6.35 1.09 7.68
C CYS A 130 -5.50 -0.18 7.82
N THR A 131 -6.13 -1.32 8.15
CA THR A 131 -5.47 -2.63 8.20
C THR A 131 -6.05 -3.49 7.08
N PRO A 132 -5.43 -3.53 5.90
CA PRO A 132 -5.95 -4.27 4.78
C PRO A 132 -6.06 -5.76 5.12
N LEU A 133 -7.21 -6.38 4.79
CA LEU A 133 -7.52 -7.78 5.06
C LEU A 133 -7.42 -8.19 6.54
N GLY A 134 -7.31 -7.25 7.48
CA GLY A 134 -7.26 -7.50 8.91
C GLY A 134 -5.93 -8.03 9.47
N PHE A 135 -5.01 -8.50 8.63
CA PHE A 135 -3.72 -9.09 9.03
C PHE A 135 -2.49 -8.45 8.38
N LEU A 136 -2.65 -7.66 7.33
CA LEU A 136 -1.53 -6.95 6.72
C LEU A 136 -1.13 -5.71 7.56
N PRO A 137 0.13 -5.28 7.49
CA PRO A 137 0.58 -4.10 8.21
C PRO A 137 -0.29 -2.88 7.94
N SER A 138 -0.69 -2.23 9.01
CA SER A 138 -1.60 -1.08 8.97
C SER A 138 -0.94 0.15 8.36
N GLY A 139 -1.74 0.93 7.63
CA GLY A 139 -1.37 2.26 7.14
C GLY A 139 -2.16 3.34 7.87
N ASN A 140 -1.52 4.47 8.14
CA ASN A 140 -2.15 5.64 8.73
C ASN A 140 -2.51 6.67 7.67
N ILE A 141 -3.74 7.14 7.69
CA ILE A 141 -4.22 8.21 6.82
C ILE A 141 -4.24 9.51 7.62
N GLN A 142 -3.57 10.53 7.08
CA GLN A 142 -3.47 11.87 7.63
C GLN A 142 -4.08 12.88 6.67
N LEU A 143 -4.65 13.97 7.21
CA LEU A 143 -5.31 15.03 6.47
C LEU A 143 -4.41 16.26 6.34
N PHE A 144 -4.40 16.87 5.14
CA PHE A 144 -3.61 18.05 4.82
C PHE A 144 -4.46 19.09 4.10
N PHE A 145 -4.42 20.34 4.56
CA PHE A 145 -5.11 21.44 3.88
C PHE A 145 -4.31 21.98 2.68
N ASP A 146 -3.00 21.90 2.76
CA ASP A 146 -2.11 22.35 1.71
C ASP A 146 -1.76 21.21 0.75
N LYS A 147 -1.97 21.45 -0.56
CA LYS A 147 -1.68 20.49 -1.62
C LYS A 147 -0.19 20.19 -1.73
N SER A 148 0.67 21.19 -1.54
CA SER A 148 2.12 21.03 -1.69
C SER A 148 2.69 20.10 -0.62
N VAL A 149 2.25 20.28 0.64
CA VAL A 149 2.62 19.43 1.77
C VAL A 149 2.09 18.01 1.56
N ALA A 150 0.82 17.87 1.18
CA ALA A 150 0.22 16.57 0.89
C ALA A 150 0.95 15.85 -0.25
N SER A 151 1.27 16.56 -1.34
CA SER A 151 1.99 16.01 -2.48
C SER A 151 3.39 15.54 -2.10
N ARG A 152 4.14 16.34 -1.32
CA ARG A 152 5.48 15.95 -0.85
C ARG A 152 5.43 14.65 -0.03
N ASN A 153 4.52 14.57 0.93
CA ASN A 153 4.36 13.35 1.73
C ASN A 153 3.94 12.17 0.88
N ALA A 154 2.98 12.36 -0.03
CA ALA A 154 2.54 11.31 -0.95
C ALA A 154 3.68 10.82 -1.85
N THR A 155 4.56 11.71 -2.32
CA THR A 155 5.73 11.35 -3.13
C THR A 155 6.73 10.51 -2.33
N VAL A 156 7.02 10.89 -1.08
CA VAL A 156 7.91 10.11 -0.20
C VAL A 156 7.35 8.69 0.00
N PHE A 157 6.07 8.57 0.33
CA PHE A 157 5.45 7.25 0.50
C PHE A 157 5.36 6.48 -0.81
N PHE A 158 5.13 7.15 -1.95
CA PHE A 158 5.15 6.52 -3.27
C PHE A 158 6.50 5.84 -3.54
N PHE A 159 7.61 6.55 -3.34
CA PHE A 159 8.94 5.97 -3.55
C PHE A 159 9.23 4.83 -2.59
N LYS A 160 8.96 5.02 -1.28
CA LYS A 160 9.10 3.95 -0.29
C LYS A 160 8.30 2.70 -0.70
N ASN A 161 7.02 2.88 -0.97
CA ASN A 161 6.12 1.79 -1.31
C ASN A 161 6.46 1.13 -2.67
N SER A 162 7.08 1.87 -3.59
CA SER A 162 7.59 1.29 -4.85
C SER A 162 8.77 0.34 -4.61
N LEU A 163 9.62 0.63 -3.61
CA LEU A 163 10.67 -0.29 -3.18
C LEU A 163 10.07 -1.55 -2.53
N ASP A 164 9.03 -1.40 -1.72
CA ASP A 164 8.33 -2.55 -1.12
C ASP A 164 7.72 -3.47 -2.21
N ILE A 165 7.23 -2.92 -3.33
CA ILE A 165 6.76 -3.71 -4.49
C ILE A 165 7.93 -4.43 -5.17
N LEU A 166 9.07 -3.76 -5.32
CA LEU A 166 10.29 -4.36 -5.88
C LEU A 166 10.76 -5.54 -5.02
N ASP A 167 10.74 -5.37 -3.68
CA ASP A 167 11.07 -6.44 -2.75
C ASP A 167 10.11 -7.62 -2.88
N GLY A 168 8.81 -7.35 -3.07
CA GLY A 168 7.80 -8.38 -3.35
C GLY A 168 8.09 -9.16 -4.64
N ALA A 169 8.50 -8.45 -5.70
CA ALA A 169 8.88 -9.07 -6.96
C ALA A 169 10.16 -9.94 -6.81
N ALA A 170 11.16 -9.44 -6.08
CA ALA A 170 12.38 -10.17 -5.81
C ALA A 170 12.14 -11.43 -4.97
N LEU A 171 11.26 -11.32 -3.96
CA LEU A 171 10.84 -12.48 -3.15
C LEU A 171 10.13 -13.52 -4.02
N GLY A 172 9.20 -13.11 -4.89
CA GLY A 172 8.51 -14.01 -5.80
C GLY A 172 9.45 -14.74 -6.76
N ALA A 173 10.41 -14.02 -7.33
CA ALA A 173 11.43 -14.59 -8.19
C ALA A 173 12.35 -15.59 -7.45
N GLY A 174 12.71 -15.26 -6.20
CA GLY A 174 13.49 -16.14 -5.32
C GLY A 174 12.76 -17.44 -4.99
N LEU A 175 11.48 -17.35 -4.64
CA LEU A 175 10.64 -18.52 -4.36
C LEU A 175 10.49 -19.42 -5.59
N ALA A 176 10.31 -18.85 -6.78
CA ALA A 176 10.26 -19.61 -8.03
C ALA A 176 11.60 -20.31 -8.32
N GLY A 177 12.73 -19.64 -8.07
CA GLY A 177 14.08 -20.22 -8.16
C GLY A 177 14.25 -21.44 -7.25
N LEU A 178 13.81 -21.34 -5.99
CA LEU A 178 13.83 -22.47 -5.05
C LEU A 178 12.93 -23.62 -5.53
N GLY A 179 11.76 -23.31 -6.09
CA GLY A 179 10.87 -24.32 -6.68
C GLY A 179 11.51 -25.05 -7.86
N GLN A 180 12.25 -24.36 -8.72
CA GLN A 180 13.00 -24.98 -9.82
C GLN A 180 14.16 -25.86 -9.32
N ILE A 181 14.86 -25.45 -8.25
CA ILE A 181 15.89 -26.25 -7.60
C ILE A 181 15.28 -27.52 -6.99
N ALA A 182 14.17 -27.37 -6.26
CA ALA A 182 13.46 -28.51 -5.69
C ALA A 182 12.98 -29.49 -6.78
N ALA A 183 12.41 -28.98 -7.87
CA ALA A 183 12.00 -29.81 -9.01
C ALA A 183 13.18 -30.53 -9.68
N LYS A 184 14.33 -29.85 -9.85
CA LYS A 184 15.55 -30.45 -10.38
C LYS A 184 16.16 -31.48 -9.44
N VAL A 185 16.09 -31.24 -8.12
CA VAL A 185 16.52 -32.23 -7.11
C VAL A 185 15.61 -33.47 -7.15
N PHE A 186 14.29 -33.29 -7.23
CA PHE A 186 13.34 -34.40 -7.35
C PHE A 186 13.51 -35.19 -8.67
N THR A 187 13.75 -34.50 -9.79
CA THR A 187 14.02 -35.18 -11.07
C THR A 187 15.43 -35.74 -11.15
N GLY A 188 16.40 -35.16 -10.43
CA GLY A 188 17.79 -35.60 -10.38
C GLY A 188 18.06 -36.83 -9.50
N PHE A 189 17.13 -37.20 -8.61
CA PHE A 189 17.21 -38.48 -7.89
C PHE A 189 16.97 -39.69 -8.82
N GLY A 190 16.55 -39.46 -10.08
CA GLY A 190 16.47 -40.46 -11.14
C GLY A 190 17.62 -40.47 -12.14
N GLY A 191 18.62 -39.57 -12.00
CA GLY A 191 19.75 -39.46 -12.94
C GLY A 191 20.89 -38.64 -12.40
N GLY A 192 21.88 -39.32 -11.86
CA GLY A 192 23.29 -38.95 -11.68
C GLY A 192 23.68 -37.54 -11.23
N LEU A 193 24.38 -37.50 -10.11
CA LEU A 193 25.21 -36.44 -9.55
C LEU A 193 25.89 -35.55 -10.60
N MET A 194 25.46 -34.30 -10.79
CA MET A 194 26.32 -33.15 -11.12
C MET A 194 25.49 -31.85 -11.09
N GLY A 195 25.81 -30.94 -10.19
CA GLY A 195 25.22 -29.59 -10.23
C GLY A 195 25.12 -28.84 -8.89
N THR A 196 26.12 -28.91 -8.02
CA THR A 196 26.09 -28.35 -6.65
C THR A 196 26.71 -26.96 -6.47
N THR A 197 26.94 -26.17 -7.51
CA THR A 197 27.66 -24.89 -7.37
C THR A 197 26.87 -23.62 -7.58
N ALA A 198 25.63 -23.69 -8.05
CA ALA A 198 24.82 -22.46 -8.30
C ALA A 198 23.84 -22.08 -7.15
N ALA A 199 23.55 -22.99 -6.23
CA ALA A 199 22.57 -22.77 -5.16
C ALA A 199 23.10 -21.96 -3.96
N GLY A 200 24.41 -21.90 -3.77
CA GLY A 200 25.03 -21.24 -2.61
C GLY A 200 25.07 -19.72 -2.66
N ILE A 201 24.93 -19.12 -3.85
CA ILE A 201 25.14 -17.66 -4.04
C ILE A 201 23.86 -16.87 -3.82
N VAL A 202 22.67 -17.45 -4.10
CA VAL A 202 21.40 -16.73 -3.99
C VAL A 202 20.89 -16.66 -2.55
N THR A 203 21.15 -17.66 -1.73
CA THR A 203 20.72 -17.69 -0.31
C THR A 203 21.56 -16.78 0.59
N ALA A 204 22.80 -16.53 0.28
CA ALA A 204 23.66 -15.65 1.09
C ALA A 204 23.37 -14.15 0.86
N GLY A 205 22.83 -13.76 -0.31
CA GLY A 205 22.49 -12.36 -0.63
C GLY A 205 21.19 -11.88 -0.01
N LEU A 206 20.21 -12.77 0.23
CA LEU A 206 18.90 -12.41 0.74
C LEU A 206 18.80 -12.33 2.27
N ILE A 207 19.68 -12.98 2.99
CA ILE A 207 19.70 -12.96 4.46
C ILE A 207 20.53 -11.77 5.00
N GLY A 208 21.42 -11.20 4.20
CA GLY A 208 22.29 -10.10 4.62
C GLY A 208 21.66 -8.70 4.61
N SER A 209 20.61 -8.46 3.83
CA SER A 209 20.00 -7.14 3.68
C SER A 209 18.89 -6.81 4.67
N GLY A 210 18.37 -7.79 5.38
CA GLY A 210 17.24 -7.61 6.34
C GLY A 210 17.66 -7.12 7.73
N TYR A 211 18.95 -7.08 8.07
CA TYR A 211 19.42 -6.82 9.45
C TYR A 211 20.06 -5.44 9.68
N ALA A 212 20.10 -4.56 8.69
CA ALA A 212 20.81 -3.28 8.79
C ALA A 212 19.94 -2.03 9.00
N ILE A 213 18.61 -2.16 9.19
CA ILE A 213 17.73 -1.02 9.47
C ILE A 213 16.99 -1.25 10.78
N GLY A 214 17.71 -1.14 11.89
CA GLY A 214 17.15 -1.24 13.24
C GLY A 214 18.15 -0.84 14.31
N LYS A 215 18.63 0.41 14.30
CA LYS A 215 19.17 1.13 15.48
C LYS A 215 19.02 2.62 15.27
#